data_f1b38ca894c1a73ba198071e8f75ece5
#
_entry.id   f1b38ca894c1a73ba198071e8f75ece5
#
_cell.length_a   1.000
_cell.length_b   1.000
_cell.length_c   1.000
_cell.angle_alpha   90.00
_cell.angle_beta   90.00
_cell.angle_gamma   90.00
#
_symmetry.space_group_name_H-M   'P 1'
#
loop_
_entity.id
_entity.type
_entity.pdbx_description
1 polymer ?
#
loop_
_entity_poly.entity_id
_entity_poly.type
_entity_poly.pdbx_seq_one_letter_code
_entity_poly.pdbx_strand_id
1 'polypeptide(L)'
;VKNFNKCFIYFDLSNETISRISELRVGELVNLESSLRVNSKISGHFVFGHIDGIAKLIKNEIKSRSEEWTVKPPKKLMRYISEKGSISIDGVSLTVNSVQESTFKINLIPYTLEHTTLRNFDIGNKMNIEVDMLARYVETILKKS
;
A
#
# COMPACT_ATOMS: atom_id res chain seq x y z
N VAL A 1 -3.28 18.65 -2.55
CA VAL A 1 -2.90 19.63 -1.50
C VAL A 1 -3.64 20.91 -1.75
N LYS A 2 -4.38 21.42 -0.75
CA LYS A 2 -5.11 22.69 -0.84
C LYS A 2 -4.23 23.87 -0.45
N ASN A 3 -3.47 23.71 0.62
CA ASN A 3 -2.57 24.72 1.16
C ASN A 3 -1.46 24.07 1.98
N PHE A 4 -0.37 24.78 2.22
CA PHE A 4 0.70 24.33 3.12
C PHE A 4 1.42 25.53 3.73
N ASN A 5 2.00 25.32 4.90
CA ASN A 5 2.93 26.23 5.54
C ASN A 5 4.09 25.41 6.18
N LYS A 6 4.95 26.05 6.97
CA LYS A 6 6.10 25.38 7.60
C LYS A 6 5.73 24.20 8.52
N CYS A 7 4.50 24.14 9.02
CA CYS A 7 4.06 23.18 10.04
C CYS A 7 2.92 22.27 9.57
N PHE A 8 2.14 22.70 8.58
CA PHE A 8 0.90 22.02 8.20
C PHE A 8 0.76 21.89 6.69
N ILE A 9 0.20 20.76 6.27
CA ILE A 9 -0.26 20.51 4.90
C ILE A 9 -1.76 20.25 4.97
N TYR A 10 -2.54 20.93 4.13
CA TYR A 10 -4.00 20.83 4.08
C TYR A 10 -4.44 20.10 2.82
N PHE A 11 -5.29 19.11 3.00
CA PHE A 11 -5.87 18.31 1.92
C PHE A 11 -7.40 18.41 1.96
N ASP A 12 -8.03 18.52 0.81
CA ASP A 12 -9.45 18.25 0.66
C ASP A 12 -9.60 16.79 0.24
N LEU A 13 -10.46 16.05 0.94
CA LEU A 13 -10.78 14.66 0.64
C LEU A 13 -12.21 14.58 0.12
N SER A 14 -12.41 13.88 -0.99
CA SER A 14 -13.76 13.60 -1.49
C SER A 14 -14.45 12.54 -0.62
N ASN A 15 -15.77 12.49 -0.65
CA ASN A 15 -16.55 11.44 0.00
C ASN A 15 -16.16 10.05 -0.52
N GLU A 16 -15.84 9.93 -1.80
CA GLU A 16 -15.32 8.68 -2.39
C GLU A 16 -14.01 8.27 -1.76
N THR A 17 -13.04 9.19 -1.62
CA THR A 17 -11.77 8.94 -0.96
C THR A 17 -11.99 8.45 0.48
N ILE A 18 -12.80 9.17 1.26
CA ILE A 18 -13.10 8.83 2.65
C ILE A 18 -13.74 7.43 2.76
N SER A 19 -14.58 7.04 1.81
CA SER A 19 -15.22 5.71 1.82
C SER A 19 -14.27 4.55 1.47
N ARG A 20 -13.11 4.83 0.90
CA ARG A 20 -12.15 3.81 0.42
C ARG A 20 -10.95 3.61 1.31
N ILE A 21 -10.60 4.62 2.10
CA ILE A 21 -9.42 4.58 2.97
C ILE A 21 -9.75 4.00 4.35
N SER A 22 -8.72 3.55 5.08
CA SER A 22 -8.84 3.26 6.49
C SER A 22 -9.22 4.51 7.27
N GLU A 23 -9.85 4.33 8.42
CA GLU A 23 -10.23 5.45 9.30
C GLU A 23 -9.00 6.30 9.64
N LEU A 24 -9.11 7.60 9.45
CA LEU A 24 -8.11 8.57 9.87
C LEU A 24 -8.43 9.10 11.27
N ARG A 25 -7.45 9.08 12.15
CA ARG A 25 -7.60 9.54 13.54
C ARG A 25 -6.67 10.70 13.83
N VAL A 26 -7.13 11.61 14.66
CA VAL A 26 -6.30 12.74 15.12
C VAL A 26 -5.09 12.19 15.89
N GLY A 27 -3.91 12.68 15.53
CA GLY A 27 -2.63 12.24 16.12
C GLY A 27 -2.02 10.99 15.52
N GLU A 28 -2.68 10.39 14.51
CA GLU A 28 -2.12 9.24 13.78
C GLU A 28 -0.99 9.67 12.84
N LEU A 29 0.06 8.88 12.77
CA LEU A 29 1.16 9.09 11.83
C LEU A 29 0.76 8.58 10.45
N VAL A 30 1.17 9.30 9.41
CA VAL A 30 0.97 8.92 8.01
C VAL A 30 2.28 8.93 7.24
N ASN A 31 2.40 8.07 6.24
CA ASN A 31 3.50 8.14 5.29
C ASN A 31 3.26 9.31 4.33
N LEU A 32 4.31 10.08 4.05
CA LEU A 32 4.27 11.19 3.10
C LEU A 32 5.27 10.95 1.98
N GLU A 33 4.82 11.12 0.77
CA GLU A 33 5.66 11.09 -0.43
C GLU A 33 5.37 12.30 -1.31
N SER A 34 6.42 12.95 -1.78
CA SER A 34 6.28 14.07 -2.72
C SER A 34 6.02 13.54 -4.13
N SER A 35 5.29 14.30 -4.93
CA SER A 35 5.08 13.98 -6.36
C SER A 35 6.41 13.79 -7.08
N LEU A 36 6.46 12.81 -7.98
CA LEU A 36 7.58 12.61 -8.88
C LEU A 36 7.82 13.87 -9.74
N ARG A 37 9.07 14.23 -9.90
CA ARG A 37 9.48 15.30 -10.81
C ARG A 37 10.05 14.70 -12.09
N VAL A 38 10.02 15.45 -13.18
CA VAL A 38 10.79 15.14 -14.39
C VAL A 38 12.25 14.98 -13.96
N ASN A 39 12.91 13.91 -14.34
CA ASN A 39 14.29 13.53 -13.94
C ASN A 39 14.43 12.91 -12.53
N SER A 40 13.34 12.62 -11.80
CA SER A 40 13.41 11.82 -10.58
C SER A 40 13.72 10.37 -10.91
N LYS A 41 14.50 9.71 -10.03
CA LYS A 41 14.63 8.24 -10.08
C LYS A 41 13.35 7.61 -9.60
N ILE A 42 12.89 6.56 -10.29
CA ILE A 42 11.77 5.73 -9.84
C ILE A 42 12.35 4.61 -9.01
N SER A 43 11.90 4.50 -7.76
CA SER A 43 12.20 3.38 -6.87
C SER A 43 10.90 2.65 -6.56
N GLY A 44 10.89 1.33 -6.70
CA GLY A 44 9.68 0.53 -6.56
C GLY A 44 8.83 0.55 -7.85
N HIS A 45 7.56 0.92 -7.75
CA HIS A 45 6.62 1.02 -8.87
C HIS A 45 5.84 2.33 -8.81
N PHE A 46 5.03 2.61 -9.84
CA PHE A 46 4.15 3.79 -9.84
C PHE A 46 3.02 3.60 -8.83
N VAL A 47 3.03 4.42 -7.79
CA VAL A 47 1.97 4.52 -6.78
C VAL A 47 1.24 5.83 -7.01
N PHE A 48 -0.07 5.76 -7.29
CA PHE A 48 -0.89 6.92 -7.66
C PHE A 48 -1.75 7.43 -6.51
N GLY A 49 -1.80 6.68 -5.38
CA GLY A 49 -2.70 6.98 -4.28
C GLY A 49 -4.15 6.58 -4.60
N HIS A 50 -4.36 5.70 -5.57
CA HIS A 50 -5.68 5.20 -5.94
C HIS A 50 -6.05 3.98 -5.09
N ILE A 51 -6.47 4.24 -3.85
CA ILE A 51 -6.78 3.17 -2.90
C ILE A 51 -7.90 2.26 -3.42
N ASP A 52 -7.60 0.96 -3.50
CA ASP A 52 -8.48 -0.08 -4.00
C ASP A 52 -9.36 -0.71 -2.93
N GLY A 53 -8.91 -0.59 -1.71
CA GLY A 53 -9.59 -1.14 -0.56
C GLY A 53 -8.73 -1.17 0.69
N ILE A 54 -9.24 -1.87 1.70
CA ILE A 54 -8.59 -2.01 2.99
C ILE A 54 -8.20 -3.47 3.16
N ALA A 55 -6.90 -3.71 3.36
CA ALA A 55 -6.35 -5.01 3.71
C ALA A 55 -6.19 -5.13 5.23
N LYS A 56 -5.95 -6.35 5.72
CA LYS A 56 -5.74 -6.64 7.14
C LYS A 56 -4.45 -7.43 7.33
N LEU A 57 -3.62 -7.03 8.30
CA LEU A 57 -2.48 -7.82 8.74
C LEU A 57 -2.98 -9.05 9.52
N ILE A 58 -2.68 -10.26 9.03
CA ILE A 58 -3.15 -11.51 9.63
C ILE A 58 -2.05 -12.17 10.46
N LYS A 59 -0.80 -12.04 10.01
CA LYS A 59 0.36 -12.66 10.68
C LYS A 59 1.58 -11.81 10.45
N ASN A 60 2.42 -11.71 11.48
CA ASN A 60 3.75 -11.11 11.41
C ASN A 60 4.76 -12.13 11.97
N GLU A 61 5.79 -12.46 11.21
CA GLU A 61 6.86 -13.37 11.60
C GLU A 61 8.21 -12.68 11.46
N ILE A 62 8.93 -12.57 12.56
CA ILE A 62 10.30 -12.06 12.54
C ILE A 62 11.21 -13.10 11.91
N LYS A 63 11.91 -12.72 10.85
CA LYS A 63 12.85 -13.55 10.07
C LYS A 63 14.25 -12.92 10.11
N SER A 64 15.07 -13.32 11.07
CA SER A 64 16.43 -12.79 11.22
C SER A 64 16.46 -11.25 11.31
N ARG A 65 16.59 -10.54 10.20
CA ARG A 65 16.67 -9.08 10.12
C ARG A 65 15.48 -8.43 9.41
N SER A 66 14.40 -9.16 9.16
CA SER A 66 13.24 -8.67 8.43
C SER A 66 11.96 -9.23 9.06
N GLU A 67 10.82 -8.69 8.67
CA GLU A 67 9.51 -9.19 9.07
C GLU A 67 8.76 -9.71 7.85
N GLU A 68 8.30 -10.95 7.90
CA GLU A 68 7.41 -11.52 6.90
C GLU A 68 5.97 -11.31 7.35
N TRP A 69 5.24 -10.52 6.60
CA TRP A 69 3.82 -10.25 6.85
C TRP A 69 2.93 -11.08 5.96
N THR A 70 1.88 -11.67 6.53
CA THR A 70 0.75 -12.25 5.80
C THR A 70 -0.39 -11.26 5.81
N VAL A 71 -0.81 -10.82 4.64
CA VAL A 71 -1.81 -9.78 4.44
C VAL A 71 -3.04 -10.36 3.76
N LYS A 72 -4.23 -10.01 4.25
CA LYS A 72 -5.52 -10.39 3.68
C LYS A 72 -6.19 -9.18 3.04
N PRO A 73 -6.18 -9.06 1.72
CA PRO A 73 -6.89 -8.01 1.00
C PRO A 73 -8.36 -8.39 0.80
N PRO A 74 -9.21 -7.47 0.31
CA PRO A 74 -10.51 -7.81 -0.25
C PRO A 74 -10.38 -8.87 -1.35
N LYS A 75 -11.25 -9.89 -1.33
CA LYS A 75 -11.18 -11.03 -2.26
C LYS A 75 -11.09 -10.61 -3.73
N LYS A 76 -11.81 -9.55 -4.12
CA LYS A 76 -11.82 -9.00 -5.49
C LYS A 76 -10.45 -8.51 -5.97
N LEU A 77 -9.52 -8.18 -5.07
CA LEU A 77 -8.20 -7.67 -5.40
C LEU A 77 -7.16 -8.78 -5.61
N MET A 78 -7.42 -10.00 -5.15
CA MET A 78 -6.48 -11.11 -5.27
C MET A 78 -6.04 -11.39 -6.71
N ARG A 79 -6.92 -11.18 -7.68
CA ARG A 79 -6.63 -11.38 -9.11
C ARG A 79 -5.59 -10.43 -9.70
N TYR A 80 -5.31 -9.31 -9.02
CA TYR A 80 -4.32 -8.32 -9.42
C TYR A 80 -2.98 -8.50 -8.71
N ILE A 81 -2.91 -9.43 -7.75
CA ILE A 81 -1.74 -9.65 -6.92
C ILE A 81 -1.01 -10.89 -7.41
N SER A 82 0.23 -10.70 -7.86
CA SER A 82 1.06 -11.77 -8.41
C SER A 82 2.34 -11.92 -7.59
N GLU A 83 2.83 -13.15 -7.49
CA GLU A 83 4.14 -13.39 -6.90
C GLU A 83 5.22 -12.63 -7.68
N LYS A 84 6.15 -12.01 -6.96
CA LYS A 84 7.18 -11.08 -7.48
C LYS A 84 6.63 -9.79 -8.11
N GLY A 85 5.31 -9.59 -8.09
CA GLY A 85 4.70 -8.31 -8.46
C GLY A 85 4.85 -7.25 -7.37
N SER A 86 4.44 -6.04 -7.70
CA SER A 86 4.43 -4.90 -6.78
C SER A 86 3.05 -4.68 -6.17
N ILE A 87 3.03 -4.17 -4.96
CA ILE A 87 1.84 -3.76 -4.22
C ILE A 87 2.17 -2.53 -3.38
N SER A 88 1.22 -1.64 -3.21
CA SER A 88 1.38 -0.52 -2.27
C SER A 88 0.54 -0.76 -1.01
N ILE A 89 1.16 -0.58 0.14
CA ILE A 89 0.51 -0.62 1.46
C ILE A 89 0.78 0.70 2.18
N ASP A 90 -0.28 1.44 2.49
CA ASP A 90 -0.23 2.81 3.04
C ASP A 90 0.79 3.70 2.31
N GLY A 91 0.80 3.63 0.97
CA GLY A 91 1.70 4.39 0.09
C GLY A 91 3.10 3.78 -0.08
N VAL A 92 3.44 2.73 0.67
CA VAL A 92 4.76 2.09 0.60
C VAL A 92 4.77 1.02 -0.50
N SER A 93 5.67 1.17 -1.49
CA SER A 93 5.88 0.18 -2.55
C SER A 93 6.60 -1.06 -2.01
N LEU A 94 5.99 -2.24 -2.17
CA LEU A 94 6.49 -3.50 -1.63
C LEU A 94 6.43 -4.60 -2.70
N THR A 95 7.31 -5.59 -2.55
CA THR A 95 7.31 -6.78 -3.41
C THR A 95 6.49 -7.90 -2.77
N VAL A 96 5.63 -8.52 -3.55
CA VAL A 96 4.87 -9.72 -3.15
C VAL A 96 5.77 -10.94 -3.19
N ASN A 97 5.99 -11.60 -2.04
CA ASN A 97 6.85 -12.77 -1.93
C ASN A 97 6.15 -14.06 -2.36
N SER A 98 4.90 -14.22 -1.97
CA SER A 98 4.06 -15.36 -2.36
C SER A 98 2.59 -15.00 -2.30
N VAL A 99 1.77 -15.74 -3.05
CA VAL A 99 0.31 -15.56 -3.10
C VAL A 99 -0.36 -16.87 -2.75
N GLN A 100 -1.39 -16.81 -1.89
CA GLN A 100 -2.25 -17.92 -1.51
C GLN A 100 -3.68 -17.60 -1.95
N GLU A 101 -4.63 -18.51 -1.74
CA GLU A 101 -6.02 -18.34 -2.18
C GLU A 101 -6.67 -17.01 -1.75
N SER A 102 -6.41 -16.58 -0.51
CA SER A 102 -7.06 -15.38 0.07
C SER A 102 -6.09 -14.40 0.74
N THR A 103 -4.78 -14.66 0.67
CA THR A 103 -3.75 -13.86 1.30
C THR A 103 -2.50 -13.79 0.42
N PHE A 104 -1.66 -12.82 0.70
CA PHE A 104 -0.33 -12.74 0.13
C PHE A 104 0.70 -12.42 1.21
N LYS A 105 1.96 -12.67 0.92
CA LYS A 105 3.07 -12.37 1.80
C LYS A 105 3.97 -11.29 1.23
N ILE A 106 4.46 -10.44 2.11
CA ILE A 106 5.48 -9.42 1.84
C ILE A 106 6.59 -9.54 2.88
N ASN A 107 7.76 -9.04 2.55
CA ASN A 107 8.88 -9.00 3.48
C ASN A 107 9.32 -7.55 3.69
N LEU A 108 9.30 -7.11 4.94
CA LEU A 108 9.70 -5.77 5.35
C LEU A 108 11.13 -5.82 5.86
N ILE A 109 12.02 -5.11 5.17
CA ILE A 109 13.41 -4.93 5.59
C ILE A 109 13.50 -3.87 6.70
N PRO A 110 14.56 -3.87 7.53
CA PRO A 110 14.71 -2.90 8.62
C PRO A 110 14.53 -1.45 8.16
N TYR A 111 15.12 -1.10 7.05
CA TYR A 111 14.99 0.26 6.49
C TYR A 111 13.53 0.69 6.27
N THR A 112 12.69 -0.20 5.74
CA THR A 112 11.27 0.07 5.53
C THR A 112 10.53 0.29 6.86
N LEU A 113 10.79 -0.56 7.84
CA LEU A 113 10.21 -0.45 9.17
C LEU A 113 10.63 0.85 9.87
N GLU A 114 11.89 1.25 9.75
CA GLU A 114 12.42 2.45 10.38
C GLU A 114 11.90 3.75 9.77
N HIS A 115 11.62 3.74 8.46
CA HIS A 115 11.29 4.96 7.69
C HIS A 115 9.82 5.09 7.31
N THR A 116 8.97 4.16 7.74
CA THR A 116 7.53 4.20 7.47
C THR A 116 6.70 3.94 8.73
N THR A 117 5.40 4.21 8.64
CA THR A 117 4.46 3.91 9.73
C THR A 117 4.23 2.42 9.94
N LEU A 118 4.69 1.56 9.02
CA LEU A 118 4.45 0.11 9.07
C LEU A 118 5.02 -0.55 10.35
N ARG A 119 6.10 -0.01 10.91
CA ARG A 119 6.64 -0.48 12.20
C ARG A 119 5.64 -0.48 13.37
N ASN A 120 4.59 0.35 13.26
CA ASN A 120 3.59 0.51 14.33
C ASN A 120 2.38 -0.42 14.15
N PHE A 121 2.43 -1.35 13.19
CA PHE A 121 1.33 -2.24 12.87
C PHE A 121 1.36 -3.52 13.69
N ASP A 122 0.23 -3.83 14.29
CA ASP A 122 -0.04 -5.09 14.98
C ASP A 122 -0.95 -6.00 14.14
N ILE A 123 -0.96 -7.29 14.47
CA ILE A 123 -1.90 -8.25 13.88
C ILE A 123 -3.34 -7.76 14.11
N GLY A 124 -4.09 -7.70 13.04
CA GLY A 124 -5.46 -7.19 13.03
C GLY A 124 -5.59 -5.76 12.52
N ASN A 125 -4.51 -4.98 12.43
CA ASN A 125 -4.56 -3.64 11.89
C ASN A 125 -5.01 -3.64 10.42
N LYS A 126 -5.73 -2.59 10.09
CA LYS A 126 -6.23 -2.30 8.74
C LYS A 126 -5.24 -1.35 8.06
N MET A 127 -5.04 -1.53 6.76
CA MET A 127 -4.12 -0.76 5.94
C MET A 127 -4.71 -0.50 4.57
N ASN A 128 -4.44 0.65 4.00
CA ASN A 128 -4.85 0.97 2.64
C ASN A 128 -4.01 0.13 1.66
N ILE A 129 -4.67 -0.42 0.65
CA ILE A 129 -4.01 -1.20 -0.39
C ILE A 129 -4.29 -0.60 -1.77
N GLU A 130 -3.24 -0.46 -2.57
CA GLU A 130 -3.31 -0.10 -3.99
C GLU A 130 -2.59 -1.18 -4.80
N VAL A 131 -3.29 -1.79 -5.76
CA VAL A 131 -2.70 -2.78 -6.66
C VAL A 131 -1.94 -2.09 -7.79
N ASP A 132 -0.95 -2.75 -8.35
CA ASP A 132 -0.23 -2.23 -9.50
C ASP A 132 -1.20 -1.95 -10.66
N MET A 133 -1.18 -0.73 -11.18
CA MET A 133 -2.04 -0.28 -12.26
C MET A 133 -1.85 -1.13 -13.53
N LEU A 134 -0.65 -1.65 -13.78
CA LEU A 134 -0.40 -2.53 -14.93
C LEU A 134 -1.28 -3.78 -14.89
N ALA A 135 -1.50 -4.37 -13.70
CA ALA A 135 -2.37 -5.53 -13.56
C ALA A 135 -3.82 -5.23 -13.97
N ARG A 136 -4.30 -4.00 -13.74
CA ARG A 136 -5.64 -3.56 -14.16
C ARG A 136 -5.76 -3.42 -15.67
N TYR A 137 -4.75 -2.85 -16.31
CA TYR A 137 -4.74 -2.72 -17.77
C TYR A 137 -4.69 -4.09 -18.45
N VAL A 138 -3.86 -5.00 -17.95
CA VAL A 138 -3.78 -6.38 -18.46
C VAL A 138 -5.15 -7.07 -18.35
N GLU A 139 -5.81 -7.01 -17.19
CA GLU A 139 -7.14 -7.59 -17.04
C GLU A 139 -8.16 -6.99 -18.00
N THR A 140 -8.14 -5.67 -18.18
CA THR A 140 -9.08 -4.98 -19.07
C THR A 140 -8.89 -5.39 -20.53
N ILE A 141 -7.64 -5.59 -20.96
CA ILE A 141 -7.32 -6.04 -22.33
C ILE A 141 -7.80 -7.47 -22.52
N LEU A 142 -7.50 -8.38 -21.59
CA LEU A 142 -7.89 -9.78 -21.66
C LEU A 142 -9.42 -9.99 -21.67
N LYS A 143 -10.18 -9.12 -21.05
CA LYS A 143 -11.66 -9.19 -21.05
C LYS A 143 -12.30 -8.69 -22.36
N LYS A 144 -11.55 -7.96 -23.17
CA LYS A 144 -12.03 -7.44 -24.47
C LYS A 144 -11.59 -8.30 -25.64
N SER A 145 -10.72 -9.25 -25.40
CA SER A 145 -10.29 -10.27 -26.37
C SER A 145 -11.21 -11.48 -26.31
#